data_5f25170a855a76703c7514a2036e5172
#
_entry.id   5f25170a855a76703c7514a2036e5172
#
_cell.length_a   1.000
_cell.length_b   1.000
_cell.length_c   1.000
_cell.angle_alpha   90.00
_cell.angle_beta   90.00
_cell.angle_gamma   90.00
#
_symmetry.space_group_name_H-M   'P 1'
#
loop_
_entity.id
_entity.type
_entity.pdbx_description
1 polymer ?
#
loop_
_entity_poly.entity_id
_entity_poly.type
_entity_poly.pdbx_seq_one_letter_code
_entity_poly.pdbx_strand_id
1 'polypeptide(L)'
;MRIEIGQPCSFKQLGKRNNQEDSRFPDNDTPRQCAPFFLVCDGVGGCDKGEVASTIVCDTFANELSKVDWEYEFTIEDFQKVFTKAFNNVEKASTGERKGMATTLTFICFHAAGCMAAHIGDSRIYHVRPNVGIMYRSDDHSLVNALVHSGNLTPDAAINHPDDNIITRYIGAAPNGEDRSKATVIQIKDIEVGDYFFLCSDGVLKCVEDKKLVDILSSDVSDEDKMRGIAHLSKNSDDNNTAYLIPIIEVEKEPTNDYVSSSTGSMTYRIEVPVNIASEVSPDAKATFGSKILSFVNRLFN
;
A
#
# COMPACT_ATOMS: atom_id res chain seq x y z
N MET A 1 -13.75 18.81 3.27
CA MET A 1 -14.33 17.91 2.24
C MET A 1 -14.79 16.63 2.92
N ARG A 2 -16.08 16.31 2.88
CA ARG A 2 -16.60 15.05 3.43
C ARG A 2 -16.79 14.05 2.30
N ILE A 3 -16.35 12.81 2.53
CA ILE A 3 -16.44 11.71 1.56
C ILE A 3 -17.26 10.60 2.21
N GLU A 4 -18.31 10.15 1.51
CA GLU A 4 -19.07 8.97 1.89
C GLU A 4 -18.72 7.82 0.95
N ILE A 5 -18.30 6.70 1.54
CA ILE A 5 -18.01 5.47 0.79
C ILE A 5 -19.27 4.61 0.72
N GLY A 6 -19.48 3.95 -0.40
CA GLY A 6 -20.50 2.92 -0.55
C GLY A 6 -20.12 1.64 0.17
N GLN A 7 -20.84 0.55 -0.14
CA GLN A 7 -20.54 -0.77 0.44
C GLN A 7 -19.22 -1.29 -0.12
N PRO A 8 -18.15 -1.41 0.68
CA PRO A 8 -16.90 -1.99 0.19
C PRO A 8 -17.05 -3.49 -0.07
N CYS A 9 -16.37 -3.98 -1.09
CA CYS A 9 -16.27 -5.39 -1.42
C CYS A 9 -14.80 -5.83 -1.38
N SER A 10 -14.55 -7.06 -0.96
CA SER A 10 -13.20 -7.60 -0.97
C SER A 10 -13.16 -9.10 -1.16
N PHE A 11 -12.00 -9.62 -1.45
CA PHE A 11 -11.71 -11.04 -1.39
C PHE A 11 -10.29 -11.29 -0.85
N LYS A 12 -10.07 -12.51 -0.35
CA LYS A 12 -8.77 -13.04 0.06
C LYS A 12 -8.69 -14.49 -0.36
N GLN A 13 -7.81 -14.81 -1.30
CA GLN A 13 -7.70 -16.13 -1.94
C GLN A 13 -6.28 -16.69 -1.81
N LEU A 14 -6.20 -17.99 -1.64
CA LEU A 14 -4.94 -18.71 -1.47
C LEU A 14 -4.10 -18.77 -2.77
N GLY A 15 -4.77 -18.74 -3.94
CA GLY A 15 -4.13 -19.02 -5.21
C GLY A 15 -3.57 -20.45 -5.22
N LYS A 16 -2.37 -20.61 -5.79
CA LYS A 16 -1.66 -21.92 -5.82
C LYS A 16 -0.69 -22.12 -4.65
N ARG A 17 -0.62 -21.19 -3.70
CA ARG A 17 0.22 -21.30 -2.50
C ARG A 17 -0.36 -22.32 -1.51
N ASN A 18 0.48 -22.81 -0.60
CA ASN A 18 0.07 -23.72 0.48
C ASN A 18 -0.30 -22.98 1.76
N ASN A 19 0.12 -21.72 1.90
CA ASN A 19 -0.12 -20.87 3.05
C ASN A 19 -0.69 -19.53 2.59
N GLN A 20 -1.52 -18.91 3.44
CA GLN A 20 -2.06 -17.57 3.23
C GLN A 20 -1.21 -16.57 4.01
N GLU A 21 -0.40 -15.82 3.30
CA GLU A 21 0.51 -14.81 3.87
C GLU A 21 -0.06 -13.39 3.76
N ASP A 22 -1.11 -13.19 2.92
CA ASP A 22 -1.83 -11.92 2.87
C ASP A 22 -2.70 -11.73 4.11
N SER A 23 -2.75 -10.50 4.59
CA SER A 23 -3.70 -10.01 5.58
C SER A 23 -4.39 -8.76 5.09
N ARG A 24 -5.61 -8.51 5.58
CA ARG A 24 -6.39 -7.31 5.24
C ARG A 24 -7.16 -6.81 6.45
N PHE A 25 -7.53 -5.56 6.43
CA PHE A 25 -8.47 -5.00 7.41
C PHE A 25 -9.46 -4.05 6.73
N PRO A 26 -10.78 -4.17 7.02
CA PRO A 26 -11.46 -5.21 7.82
C PRO A 26 -11.32 -6.60 7.22
N ASP A 27 -11.16 -7.67 8.01
CA ASP A 27 -11.07 -9.05 7.48
C ASP A 27 -12.47 -9.65 7.25
N ASN A 28 -13.18 -9.08 6.27
CA ASN A 28 -14.51 -9.50 5.86
C ASN A 28 -14.72 -9.13 4.38
N ASP A 29 -15.33 -10.01 3.60
CA ASP A 29 -15.57 -9.80 2.17
C ASP A 29 -16.57 -8.67 1.88
N THR A 30 -17.55 -8.44 2.75
CA THR A 30 -18.54 -7.38 2.65
C THR A 30 -18.75 -6.71 4.00
N PRO A 31 -17.81 -5.86 4.47
CA PRO A 31 -17.92 -5.22 5.77
C PRO A 31 -19.08 -4.21 5.75
N ARG A 32 -20.13 -4.49 6.54
CA ARG A 32 -21.35 -3.65 6.61
C ARG A 32 -21.18 -2.39 7.47
N GLN A 33 -20.33 -2.48 8.48
CA GLN A 33 -19.94 -1.34 9.32
C GLN A 33 -18.44 -1.41 9.45
N CYS A 34 -17.74 -0.52 8.79
CA CYS A 34 -16.31 -0.41 8.88
C CYS A 34 -15.91 1.01 9.24
N ALA A 35 -14.81 1.13 9.95
CA ALA A 35 -14.13 2.40 10.06
C ALA A 35 -13.71 2.87 8.65
N PRO A 36 -13.57 4.18 8.41
CA PRO A 36 -13.26 4.70 7.08
C PRO A 36 -11.80 4.49 6.67
N PHE A 37 -11.26 3.28 6.93
CA PHE A 37 -9.90 2.90 6.53
C PHE A 37 -9.79 1.42 6.15
N PHE A 38 -8.87 1.13 5.23
CA PHE A 38 -8.68 -0.19 4.65
C PHE A 38 -7.19 -0.48 4.48
N LEU A 39 -6.81 -1.75 4.67
CA LEU A 39 -5.44 -2.24 4.50
C LEU A 39 -5.42 -3.54 3.70
N VAL A 40 -4.38 -3.69 2.89
CA VAL A 40 -3.92 -4.98 2.38
C VAL A 40 -2.43 -5.06 2.67
N CYS A 41 -2.01 -6.15 3.30
CA CYS A 41 -0.63 -6.46 3.65
C CYS A 41 -0.29 -7.81 3.05
N ASP A 42 0.75 -7.88 2.22
CA ASP A 42 1.26 -9.08 1.59
C ASP A 42 2.50 -9.55 2.36
N GLY A 43 2.44 -10.74 2.92
CA GLY A 43 3.56 -11.34 3.64
C GLY A 43 4.64 -11.77 2.67
N VAL A 44 5.85 -11.21 2.81
CA VAL A 44 6.93 -11.41 1.85
C VAL A 44 7.32 -12.88 1.77
N GLY A 45 7.07 -13.50 0.61
CA GLY A 45 7.44 -14.86 0.29
C GLY A 45 8.96 -15.06 0.31
N GLY A 46 9.40 -16.22 0.84
CA GLY A 46 10.83 -16.51 1.02
C GLY A 46 11.42 -16.03 2.35
N CYS A 47 10.69 -15.22 3.11
CA CYS A 47 10.94 -14.96 4.52
C CYS A 47 10.13 -15.96 5.37
N ASP A 48 10.70 -16.43 6.48
CA ASP A 48 9.95 -17.26 7.42
C ASP A 48 8.84 -16.43 8.07
N LYS A 49 7.58 -16.93 7.99
CA LYS A 49 6.45 -16.34 8.70
C LYS A 49 5.95 -14.97 8.18
N GLY A 50 5.84 -14.82 6.85
CA GLY A 50 5.21 -13.66 6.21
C GLY A 50 3.79 -13.41 6.73
N GLU A 51 3.00 -14.47 6.97
CA GLU A 51 1.65 -14.42 7.55
C GLU A 51 1.60 -13.77 8.93
N VAL A 52 2.67 -13.92 9.72
CA VAL A 52 2.75 -13.30 11.05
C VAL A 52 3.02 -11.81 10.91
N ALA A 53 3.90 -11.41 9.99
CA ALA A 53 4.23 -10.00 9.77
C ALA A 53 3.00 -9.23 9.25
N SER A 54 2.32 -9.75 8.24
CA SER A 54 1.12 -9.12 7.66
C SER A 54 -0.01 -8.98 8.69
N THR A 55 -0.24 -10.01 9.51
CA THR A 55 -1.23 -9.97 10.60
C THR A 55 -0.87 -8.93 11.65
N ILE A 56 0.39 -8.87 12.12
CA ILE A 56 0.84 -7.88 13.11
C ILE A 56 0.61 -6.44 12.61
N VAL A 57 0.88 -6.19 11.33
CA VAL A 57 0.67 -4.86 10.74
C VAL A 57 -0.82 -4.52 10.71
N CYS A 58 -1.68 -5.40 10.17
CA CYS A 58 -3.13 -5.20 10.14
C CYS A 58 -3.70 -4.97 11.54
N ASP A 59 -3.35 -5.81 12.52
CA ASP A 59 -3.83 -5.69 13.89
C ASP A 59 -3.36 -4.39 14.56
N THR A 60 -2.11 -3.98 14.32
CA THR A 60 -1.59 -2.73 14.88
C THR A 60 -2.34 -1.54 14.34
N PHE A 61 -2.54 -1.46 13.02
CA PHE A 61 -3.31 -0.38 12.40
C PHE A 61 -4.75 -0.38 12.90
N ALA A 62 -5.43 -1.54 12.91
CA ALA A 62 -6.79 -1.66 13.40
C ALA A 62 -6.94 -1.16 14.84
N ASN A 63 -6.03 -1.58 15.73
CA ASN A 63 -6.05 -1.20 17.14
C ASN A 63 -5.76 0.28 17.38
N GLU A 64 -4.85 0.88 16.63
CA GLU A 64 -4.52 2.30 16.81
C GLU A 64 -5.57 3.20 16.16
N LEU A 65 -6.01 2.86 14.94
CA LEU A 65 -6.97 3.66 14.19
C LEU A 65 -8.40 3.56 14.71
N SER A 66 -8.75 2.50 15.47
CA SER A 66 -10.04 2.44 16.18
C SER A 66 -10.24 3.54 17.22
N LYS A 67 -9.16 4.24 17.60
CA LYS A 67 -9.16 5.34 18.59
C LYS A 67 -9.21 6.72 17.93
N VAL A 68 -9.09 6.77 16.61
CA VAL A 68 -9.06 8.02 15.84
C VAL A 68 -10.47 8.56 15.66
N ASP A 69 -10.63 9.86 15.88
CA ASP A 69 -11.84 10.58 15.54
C ASP A 69 -11.74 11.07 14.10
N TRP A 70 -12.46 10.43 13.21
CA TRP A 70 -12.44 10.68 11.77
C TRP A 70 -13.20 11.95 11.33
N GLU A 71 -13.88 12.62 12.27
CA GLU A 71 -14.47 13.95 12.06
C GLU A 71 -13.39 15.04 11.95
N TYR A 72 -12.12 14.71 12.25
CA TYR A 72 -10.96 15.58 12.10
C TYR A 72 -10.04 15.09 11.00
N GLU A 73 -9.09 15.95 10.63
CA GLU A 73 -8.03 15.60 9.69
C GLU A 73 -7.11 14.52 10.30
N PHE A 74 -6.87 13.44 9.56
CA PHE A 74 -5.84 12.47 9.86
C PHE A 74 -4.55 12.92 9.18
N THR A 75 -3.55 13.28 9.98
CA THR A 75 -2.32 13.92 9.50
C THR A 75 -1.24 12.90 9.13
N ILE A 76 -0.20 13.37 8.42
CA ILE A 76 0.98 12.55 8.12
C ILE A 76 1.69 12.12 9.39
N GLU A 77 1.74 12.98 10.42
CA GLU A 77 2.30 12.67 11.73
C GLU A 77 1.52 11.57 12.45
N ASP A 78 0.20 11.53 12.30
CA ASP A 78 -0.63 10.46 12.87
C ASP A 78 -0.38 9.13 12.16
N PHE A 79 -0.32 9.14 10.82
CA PHE A 79 0.12 7.98 10.07
C PHE A 79 1.51 7.50 10.50
N GLN A 80 2.48 8.41 10.64
CA GLN A 80 3.84 8.08 11.04
C GLN A 80 3.90 7.40 12.41
N LYS A 81 3.09 7.84 13.38
CA LYS A 81 3.00 7.20 14.71
C LYS A 81 2.53 5.75 14.60
N VAL A 82 1.45 5.52 13.85
CA VAL A 82 0.89 4.17 13.66
C VAL A 82 1.85 3.29 12.88
N PHE A 83 2.41 3.79 11.78
CA PHE A 83 3.40 3.10 10.96
C PHE A 83 4.64 2.70 11.75
N THR A 84 5.21 3.63 12.55
CA THR A 84 6.34 3.34 13.43
C THR A 84 6.01 2.26 14.45
N LYS A 85 4.80 2.28 15.01
CA LYS A 85 4.36 1.26 15.97
C LYS A 85 4.25 -0.12 15.32
N ALA A 86 3.68 -0.20 14.12
CA ALA A 86 3.58 -1.45 13.36
C ALA A 86 4.97 -2.02 13.06
N PHE A 87 5.89 -1.17 12.60
CA PHE A 87 7.27 -1.54 12.35
C PHE A 87 7.95 -2.13 13.60
N ASN A 88 7.84 -1.43 14.73
CA ASN A 88 8.40 -1.88 16.00
C ASN A 88 7.79 -3.19 16.50
N ASN A 89 6.49 -3.42 16.26
CA ASN A 89 5.82 -4.66 16.64
C ASN A 89 6.31 -5.85 15.80
N VAL A 90 6.49 -5.68 14.48
CA VAL A 90 7.09 -6.70 13.60
C VAL A 90 8.53 -6.98 14.03
N GLU A 91 9.33 -5.96 14.28
CA GLU A 91 10.73 -6.11 14.73
C GLU A 91 10.83 -6.89 16.05
N LYS A 92 10.02 -6.55 17.06
CA LYS A 92 9.97 -7.25 18.34
C LYS A 92 9.55 -8.71 18.21
N ALA A 93 8.67 -9.02 17.27
CA ALA A 93 8.20 -10.38 17.02
C ALA A 93 9.17 -11.19 16.14
N SER A 94 10.11 -10.53 15.45
CA SER A 94 11.10 -11.14 14.55
C SER A 94 12.28 -11.76 15.32
N THR A 95 12.00 -12.81 16.09
CA THR A 95 12.99 -13.52 16.93
C THR A 95 12.92 -15.03 16.68
N GLY A 96 14.05 -15.73 16.86
CA GLY A 96 14.11 -17.20 16.71
C GLY A 96 13.72 -17.63 15.30
N GLU A 97 12.73 -18.51 15.19
CA GLU A 97 12.20 -19.02 13.91
C GLU A 97 11.46 -17.97 13.08
N ARG A 98 11.14 -16.80 13.64
CA ARG A 98 10.50 -15.67 12.96
C ARG A 98 11.50 -14.61 12.49
N LYS A 99 12.78 -14.91 12.53
CA LYS A 99 13.82 -13.98 12.11
C LYS A 99 13.71 -13.72 10.61
N GLY A 100 13.61 -12.46 10.23
CA GLY A 100 13.52 -12.06 8.82
C GLY A 100 12.11 -11.99 8.25
N MET A 101 11.05 -12.16 9.06
CA MET A 101 9.68 -11.96 8.59
C MET A 101 9.45 -10.52 8.13
N ALA A 102 8.71 -10.37 7.05
CA ALA A 102 8.43 -9.07 6.44
C ALA A 102 7.06 -9.05 5.76
N THR A 103 6.55 -7.84 5.50
CA THR A 103 5.29 -7.64 4.78
C THR A 103 5.27 -6.29 4.06
N THR A 104 4.47 -6.20 3.01
CA THR A 104 4.07 -4.93 2.38
C THR A 104 2.99 -4.24 3.21
N LEU A 105 2.60 -3.05 2.80
CA LEU A 105 1.40 -2.34 3.26
C LEU A 105 0.81 -1.53 2.13
N THR A 106 -0.48 -1.67 1.87
CA THR A 106 -1.31 -0.64 1.27
C THR A 106 -2.33 -0.16 2.30
N PHE A 107 -2.48 1.14 2.42
CA PHE A 107 -3.37 1.78 3.38
C PHE A 107 -4.11 2.92 2.71
N ILE A 108 -5.41 3.03 2.99
CA ILE A 108 -6.22 4.17 2.63
C ILE A 108 -7.14 4.55 3.79
N CYS A 109 -7.33 5.84 4.01
CA CYS A 109 -8.36 6.33 4.92
C CYS A 109 -9.06 7.57 4.38
N PHE A 110 -10.32 7.72 4.80
CA PHE A 110 -11.18 8.87 4.51
C PHE A 110 -11.41 9.65 5.80
N HIS A 111 -11.12 10.94 5.78
CA HIS A 111 -11.17 11.82 6.95
C HIS A 111 -11.69 13.22 6.56
N ALA A 112 -11.88 14.10 7.52
CA ALA A 112 -12.49 15.41 7.29
C ALA A 112 -11.81 16.28 6.22
N ALA A 113 -10.50 16.09 5.96
CA ALA A 113 -9.76 16.85 4.95
C ALA A 113 -9.64 16.12 3.59
N GLY A 114 -10.19 14.91 3.45
CA GLY A 114 -10.15 14.14 2.20
C GLY A 114 -9.74 12.69 2.35
N CYS A 115 -8.85 12.23 1.51
CA CYS A 115 -8.36 10.87 1.49
C CYS A 115 -6.84 10.85 1.60
N MET A 116 -6.31 10.04 2.54
CA MET A 116 -4.89 9.71 2.59
C MET A 116 -4.69 8.28 2.10
N ALA A 117 -3.74 8.10 1.18
CA ALA A 117 -3.26 6.78 0.78
C ALA A 117 -1.78 6.64 1.13
N ALA A 118 -1.36 5.45 1.59
CA ALA A 118 0.03 5.16 1.89
C ALA A 118 0.39 3.73 1.49
N HIS A 119 1.62 3.53 1.01
CA HIS A 119 2.08 2.19 0.68
C HIS A 119 3.57 2.00 0.97
N ILE A 120 3.95 0.73 1.14
CA ILE A 120 5.32 0.25 1.16
C ILE A 120 5.34 -1.18 0.60
N GLY A 121 6.23 -1.46 -0.35
CA GLY A 121 6.28 -2.70 -1.11
C GLY A 121 5.75 -2.54 -2.52
N ASP A 122 5.30 -3.64 -3.12
CA ASP A 122 4.80 -3.79 -4.49
C ASP A 122 3.31 -4.12 -4.58
N SER A 123 2.62 -4.21 -3.45
CA SER A 123 1.16 -4.15 -3.40
C SER A 123 0.69 -2.76 -3.81
N ARG A 124 -0.45 -2.65 -4.52
CA ARG A 124 -0.84 -1.39 -5.17
C ARG A 124 -2.14 -0.81 -4.65
N ILE A 125 -2.20 0.53 -4.74
CA ILE A 125 -3.38 1.35 -4.55
C ILE A 125 -3.70 2.02 -5.88
N TYR A 126 -4.95 1.91 -6.31
CA TYR A 126 -5.49 2.60 -7.48
C TYR A 126 -6.60 3.53 -7.06
N HIS A 127 -6.65 4.71 -7.67
CA HIS A 127 -7.81 5.57 -7.76
C HIS A 127 -8.27 5.56 -9.22
N VAL A 128 -9.45 5.05 -9.47
CA VAL A 128 -10.02 4.89 -10.82
C VAL A 128 -11.29 5.71 -10.94
N ARG A 129 -11.37 6.53 -11.97
CA ARG A 129 -12.59 7.22 -12.39
C ARG A 129 -13.16 6.51 -13.60
N PRO A 130 -14.34 5.86 -13.51
CA PRO A 130 -14.96 5.17 -14.62
C PRO A 130 -15.04 6.04 -15.88
N ASN A 131 -14.78 5.45 -17.05
CA ASN A 131 -14.75 6.12 -18.35
C ASN A 131 -13.66 7.21 -18.53
N VAL A 132 -12.85 7.49 -17.52
CA VAL A 132 -11.67 8.38 -17.59
C VAL A 132 -10.40 7.55 -17.53
N GLY A 133 -10.26 6.68 -16.53
CA GLY A 133 -9.11 5.81 -16.35
C GLY A 133 -8.52 5.88 -14.95
N ILE A 134 -7.22 5.57 -14.85
CA ILE A 134 -6.47 5.61 -13.60
C ILE A 134 -6.09 7.06 -13.28
N MET A 135 -6.66 7.61 -12.21
CA MET A 135 -6.34 8.94 -11.69
C MET A 135 -5.06 8.92 -10.85
N TYR A 136 -4.85 7.81 -10.13
CA TYR A 136 -3.65 7.54 -9.36
C TYR A 136 -3.38 6.04 -9.30
N ARG A 137 -2.12 5.69 -9.34
CA ARG A 137 -1.59 4.35 -9.05
C ARG A 137 -0.32 4.51 -8.23
N SER A 138 -0.18 3.73 -7.17
CA SER A 138 1.06 3.68 -6.39
C SER A 138 2.21 3.08 -7.23
N ASP A 139 3.43 3.60 -7.03
CA ASP A 139 4.64 3.09 -7.66
C ASP A 139 5.24 1.98 -6.79
N ASP A 140 5.47 0.81 -7.38
CA ASP A 140 6.05 -0.32 -6.64
C ASP A 140 7.44 0.02 -6.11
N HIS A 141 7.69 -0.32 -4.86
CA HIS A 141 9.02 -0.28 -4.29
C HIS A 141 9.78 -1.57 -4.65
N SER A 142 10.03 -1.77 -5.94
CA SER A 142 10.75 -2.91 -6.51
C SER A 142 12.09 -2.50 -7.10
N LEU A 143 13.00 -3.47 -7.25
CA LEU A 143 14.29 -3.24 -7.90
C LEU A 143 14.10 -2.79 -9.35
N VAL A 144 13.21 -3.45 -10.07
CA VAL A 144 12.93 -3.15 -11.48
C VAL A 144 12.43 -1.72 -11.64
N ASN A 145 11.51 -1.29 -10.79
CA ASN A 145 10.98 0.08 -10.83
C ASN A 145 12.07 1.12 -10.49
N ALA A 146 12.95 0.82 -9.53
CA ALA A 146 14.09 1.68 -9.22
C ALA A 146 15.07 1.81 -10.41
N LEU A 147 15.31 0.72 -11.15
CA LEU A 147 16.13 0.74 -12.36
C LEU A 147 15.49 1.56 -13.50
N VAL A 148 14.17 1.48 -13.66
CA VAL A 148 13.43 2.31 -14.63
C VAL A 148 13.55 3.79 -14.26
N HIS A 149 13.28 4.16 -13.00
CA HIS A 149 13.36 5.55 -12.54
C HIS A 149 14.77 6.15 -12.63
N SER A 150 15.83 5.32 -12.48
CA SER A 150 17.21 5.76 -12.65
C SER A 150 17.67 5.79 -14.09
N GLY A 151 16.83 5.37 -15.05
CA GLY A 151 17.16 5.29 -16.47
C GLY A 151 18.08 4.12 -16.85
N ASN A 152 18.33 3.18 -15.92
CA ASN A 152 19.16 1.99 -16.18
C ASN A 152 18.37 0.85 -16.84
N LEU A 153 17.04 0.94 -16.87
CA LEU A 153 16.15 0.00 -17.54
C LEU A 153 15.05 0.77 -18.27
N THR A 154 14.69 0.34 -19.47
CA THR A 154 13.54 0.93 -20.17
C THR A 154 12.23 0.34 -19.64
N PRO A 155 11.09 1.08 -19.69
CA PRO A 155 9.80 0.54 -19.27
C PRO A 155 9.42 -0.77 -19.99
N ASP A 156 9.75 -0.91 -21.27
CA ASP A 156 9.49 -2.13 -22.05
C ASP A 156 10.33 -3.32 -21.55
N ALA A 157 11.58 -3.08 -21.16
CA ALA A 157 12.47 -4.13 -20.65
C ALA A 157 12.11 -4.51 -19.17
N ALA A 158 11.34 -3.68 -18.48
CA ALA A 158 10.85 -3.97 -17.15
C ALA A 158 9.70 -5.01 -17.16
N ILE A 159 9.00 -5.16 -18.28
CA ILE A 159 7.89 -6.09 -18.41
C ILE A 159 8.40 -7.53 -18.36
N ASN A 160 7.91 -8.33 -17.40
CA ASN A 160 8.36 -9.70 -17.16
C ASN A 160 9.87 -9.83 -16.89
N HIS A 161 10.47 -8.86 -16.22
CA HIS A 161 11.87 -8.91 -15.84
C HIS A 161 12.11 -10.04 -14.82
N PRO A 162 13.24 -10.82 -14.89
CA PRO A 162 13.50 -11.89 -13.94
C PRO A 162 13.52 -11.49 -12.47
N ASP A 163 13.81 -10.22 -12.17
CA ASP A 163 13.90 -9.65 -10.82
C ASP A 163 12.67 -8.79 -10.49
N ASP A 164 11.55 -8.98 -11.16
CA ASP A 164 10.32 -8.19 -10.93
C ASP A 164 9.72 -8.40 -9.53
N ASN A 165 10.03 -9.53 -8.90
CA ASN A 165 9.60 -9.88 -7.54
C ASN A 165 10.55 -9.38 -6.44
N ILE A 166 11.64 -8.67 -6.76
CA ILE A 166 12.56 -8.14 -5.74
C ILE A 166 12.05 -6.81 -5.21
N ILE A 167 11.46 -6.83 -4.02
CA ILE A 167 11.04 -5.63 -3.32
C ILE A 167 12.22 -4.94 -2.63
N THR A 168 12.24 -3.61 -2.65
CA THR A 168 13.31 -2.79 -2.07
C THR A 168 12.92 -2.11 -0.76
N ARG A 169 11.61 -2.06 -0.47
CA ARG A 169 11.07 -1.49 0.77
C ARG A 169 9.95 -2.39 1.31
N TYR A 170 9.95 -2.64 2.60
CA TYR A 170 8.98 -3.49 3.30
C TYR A 170 8.96 -3.16 4.80
N ILE A 171 7.94 -3.64 5.51
CA ILE A 171 7.89 -3.63 6.97
C ILE A 171 8.50 -4.95 7.46
N GLY A 172 9.66 -4.88 8.12
CA GLY A 172 10.36 -6.07 8.57
C GLY A 172 11.57 -5.73 9.42
N ALA A 173 12.17 -6.74 10.05
CA ALA A 173 13.39 -6.57 10.81
C ALA A 173 14.55 -6.26 9.87
N ALA A 174 15.16 -5.11 10.02
CA ALA A 174 16.34 -4.73 9.26
C ALA A 174 17.54 -5.63 9.64
N PRO A 175 18.20 -6.31 8.66
CA PRO A 175 19.35 -7.16 8.93
C PRO A 175 20.50 -6.34 9.41
N ASN A 176 20.71 -5.52 10.16
CA ASN A 176 21.88 -4.77 10.69
C ASN A 176 21.57 -3.38 11.26
N GLY A 177 20.32 -3.06 11.58
CA GLY A 177 19.96 -1.77 12.21
C GLY A 177 20.07 -0.57 11.25
N GLU A 178 20.06 -0.84 9.94
CA GLU A 178 20.27 0.18 8.93
C GLU A 178 18.94 0.69 8.37
N ASP A 179 18.99 1.89 7.82
CA ASP A 179 17.92 2.74 7.32
C ASP A 179 16.56 2.04 7.16
N ARG A 180 15.69 2.31 8.12
CA ARG A 180 14.34 1.74 8.12
C ARG A 180 13.60 2.22 6.89
N SER A 181 12.86 1.33 6.29
CA SER A 181 12.09 1.59 5.10
C SER A 181 11.12 2.75 5.29
N LYS A 182 10.92 3.52 4.22
CA LYS A 182 10.02 4.66 4.20
C LYS A 182 8.76 4.30 3.43
N ALA A 183 7.60 4.62 4.01
CA ALA A 183 6.34 4.56 3.29
C ALA A 183 6.20 5.78 2.38
N THR A 184 5.62 5.59 1.21
CA THR A 184 5.15 6.67 0.36
C THR A 184 3.73 7.03 0.76
N VAL A 185 3.50 8.29 1.11
CA VAL A 185 2.20 8.84 1.52
C VAL A 185 1.75 9.90 0.55
N ILE A 186 0.46 9.90 0.25
CA ILE A 186 -0.17 10.84 -0.67
C ILE A 186 -1.51 11.30 -0.11
N GLN A 187 -1.80 12.59 -0.26
CA GLN A 187 -3.13 13.16 -0.02
C GLN A 187 -3.86 13.30 -1.35
N ILE A 188 -5.00 12.64 -1.49
CA ILE A 188 -5.83 12.68 -2.70
C ILE A 188 -7.02 13.60 -2.44
N LYS A 189 -7.14 14.68 -3.20
CA LYS A 189 -8.20 15.69 -3.08
C LYS A 189 -9.12 15.76 -4.29
N ASP A 190 -8.66 15.27 -5.45
CA ASP A 190 -9.48 15.20 -6.66
C ASP A 190 -10.28 13.89 -6.65
N ILE A 191 -11.39 13.92 -5.92
CA ILE A 191 -12.29 12.77 -5.76
C ILE A 191 -13.68 13.20 -6.18
N GLU A 192 -14.38 12.34 -6.94
CA GLU A 192 -15.74 12.55 -7.43
C GLU A 192 -16.64 11.35 -7.08
N VAL A 193 -17.94 11.61 -7.07
CA VAL A 193 -18.94 10.55 -6.93
C VAL A 193 -18.82 9.57 -8.11
N GLY A 194 -18.80 8.28 -7.81
CA GLY A 194 -18.59 7.22 -8.78
C GLY A 194 -17.14 6.81 -8.97
N ASP A 195 -16.18 7.50 -8.33
CA ASP A 195 -14.79 7.04 -8.28
C ASP A 195 -14.67 5.74 -7.46
N TYR A 196 -13.65 4.96 -7.76
CA TYR A 196 -13.27 3.77 -7.03
C TYR A 196 -11.86 3.88 -6.48
N PHE A 197 -11.68 3.44 -5.24
CA PHE A 197 -10.37 3.06 -4.75
C PHE A 197 -10.26 1.54 -4.76
N PHE A 198 -9.13 1.04 -5.26
CA PHE A 198 -8.84 -0.38 -5.32
C PHE A 198 -7.46 -0.65 -4.72
N LEU A 199 -7.40 -1.51 -3.70
CA LEU A 199 -6.17 -1.95 -3.06
C LEU A 199 -5.98 -3.42 -3.36
N CYS A 200 -4.76 -3.84 -3.69
CA CYS A 200 -4.50 -5.26 -3.94
C CYS A 200 -3.04 -5.67 -3.64
N SER A 201 -2.85 -6.95 -3.29
CA SER A 201 -1.54 -7.60 -3.31
C SER A 201 -1.10 -7.93 -4.74
N ASP A 202 0.18 -8.23 -4.94
CA ASP A 202 0.80 -8.50 -6.24
C ASP A 202 0.19 -9.71 -6.95
N GLY A 203 -0.33 -10.71 -6.21
CA GLY A 203 -0.99 -11.88 -6.78
C GLY A 203 -2.22 -11.55 -7.63
N VAL A 204 -2.89 -10.40 -7.39
CA VAL A 204 -3.95 -9.91 -8.28
C VAL A 204 -3.34 -9.36 -9.56
N LEU A 205 -2.24 -8.61 -9.45
CA LEU A 205 -1.56 -7.92 -10.56
C LEU A 205 -0.95 -8.89 -11.57
N LYS A 206 -0.55 -10.09 -11.11
CA LYS A 206 -0.09 -11.20 -11.97
C LYS A 206 -1.16 -11.70 -12.94
N CYS A 207 -2.44 -11.40 -12.67
CA CYS A 207 -3.58 -11.91 -13.44
C CYS A 207 -4.46 -10.81 -14.06
N VAL A 208 -4.42 -9.59 -13.53
CA VAL A 208 -5.28 -8.48 -13.93
C VAL A 208 -4.44 -7.26 -14.25
N GLU A 209 -4.26 -6.98 -15.54
CA GLU A 209 -3.56 -5.79 -16.01
C GLU A 209 -4.37 -4.52 -15.75
N ASP A 210 -3.69 -3.37 -15.65
CA ASP A 210 -4.28 -2.05 -15.40
C ASP A 210 -5.47 -1.75 -16.33
N LYS A 211 -5.31 -2.00 -17.63
CA LYS A 211 -6.39 -1.79 -18.61
C LYS A 211 -7.61 -2.64 -18.30
N LYS A 212 -7.40 -3.93 -17.97
CA LYS A 212 -8.49 -4.85 -17.65
C LYS A 212 -9.22 -4.45 -16.37
N LEU A 213 -8.46 -3.97 -15.36
CA LEU A 213 -9.03 -3.42 -14.12
C LEU A 213 -9.95 -2.23 -14.44
N VAL A 214 -9.48 -1.25 -15.24
CA VAL A 214 -10.27 -0.08 -15.63
C VAL A 214 -11.53 -0.51 -16.40
N ASP A 215 -11.43 -1.44 -17.34
CA ASP A 215 -12.56 -1.95 -18.12
C ASP A 215 -13.62 -2.57 -17.19
N ILE A 216 -13.21 -3.36 -16.19
CA ILE A 216 -14.14 -3.97 -15.23
C ILE A 216 -14.77 -2.88 -14.34
N LEU A 217 -14.00 -1.96 -13.80
CA LEU A 217 -14.52 -0.91 -12.92
C LEU A 217 -15.43 0.08 -13.66
N SER A 218 -15.25 0.25 -14.97
CA SER A 218 -16.12 1.08 -15.82
C SER A 218 -17.36 0.36 -16.34
N SER A 219 -17.50 -0.94 -16.10
CA SER A 219 -18.66 -1.70 -16.57
C SER A 219 -19.93 -1.37 -15.78
N ASP A 220 -21.10 -1.50 -16.44
CA ASP A 220 -22.42 -1.24 -15.85
C ASP A 220 -22.97 -2.50 -15.15
N VAL A 221 -22.21 -3.01 -14.17
CA VAL A 221 -22.63 -4.12 -13.31
C VAL A 221 -22.45 -3.73 -11.84
N SER A 222 -23.03 -4.51 -10.91
CA SER A 222 -22.88 -4.23 -9.47
C SER A 222 -21.42 -4.30 -9.03
N ASP A 223 -21.09 -3.59 -7.94
CA ASP A 223 -19.72 -3.59 -7.40
C ASP A 223 -19.31 -5.00 -6.92
N GLU A 224 -20.26 -5.78 -6.41
CA GLU A 224 -20.07 -7.18 -6.08
C GLU A 224 -19.73 -8.03 -7.32
N ASP A 225 -20.36 -7.77 -8.47
CA ASP A 225 -20.07 -8.48 -9.72
C ASP A 225 -18.72 -8.07 -10.31
N LYS A 226 -18.36 -6.78 -10.22
CA LYS A 226 -17.01 -6.29 -10.57
C LYS A 226 -15.96 -7.03 -9.76
N MET A 227 -16.14 -7.06 -8.42
CA MET A 227 -15.19 -7.70 -7.51
C MET A 227 -15.14 -9.21 -7.72
N ARG A 228 -16.29 -9.87 -7.95
CA ARG A 228 -16.38 -11.29 -8.30
C ARG A 228 -15.64 -11.60 -9.61
N GLY A 229 -15.73 -10.72 -10.59
CA GLY A 229 -15.02 -10.82 -11.87
C GLY A 229 -13.50 -10.79 -11.67
N ILE A 230 -13.00 -9.84 -10.86
CA ILE A 230 -11.57 -9.72 -10.54
C ILE A 230 -11.11 -10.97 -9.77
N ALA A 231 -11.85 -11.39 -8.74
CA ALA A 231 -11.55 -12.59 -7.95
C ALA A 231 -11.52 -13.86 -8.81
N HIS A 232 -12.40 -13.97 -9.80
CA HIS A 232 -12.41 -15.11 -10.72
C HIS A 232 -11.17 -15.14 -11.64
N LEU A 233 -10.73 -13.98 -12.13
CA LEU A 233 -9.52 -13.86 -12.96
C LEU A 233 -8.26 -14.23 -12.18
N SER A 234 -8.16 -13.84 -10.92
CA SER A 234 -6.99 -14.08 -10.07
C SER A 234 -7.04 -15.39 -9.28
N LYS A 235 -8.14 -16.16 -9.36
CA LYS A 235 -8.34 -17.40 -8.57
C LYS A 235 -7.19 -18.40 -8.66
N ASN A 236 -6.56 -18.51 -9.83
CA ASN A 236 -5.46 -19.44 -10.09
C ASN A 236 -4.10 -18.72 -10.15
N SER A 237 -3.97 -17.57 -9.54
CA SER A 237 -2.68 -16.89 -9.39
C SER A 237 -1.65 -17.82 -8.76
N ASP A 238 -0.40 -17.67 -9.13
CA ASP A 238 0.71 -18.41 -8.52
C ASP A 238 1.01 -17.92 -7.09
N ASP A 239 0.33 -16.84 -6.66
CA ASP A 239 0.45 -16.25 -5.34
C ASP A 239 -0.87 -16.08 -4.62
N ASN A 240 -0.81 -15.81 -3.31
CA ASN A 240 -1.93 -15.28 -2.56
C ASN A 240 -2.43 -14.02 -3.24
N ASN A 241 -3.73 -13.80 -3.24
CA ASN A 241 -4.29 -12.63 -3.88
C ASN A 241 -5.45 -12.08 -3.06
N THR A 242 -5.30 -10.82 -2.69
CA THR A 242 -6.21 -10.09 -1.80
C THR A 242 -6.50 -8.73 -2.37
N ALA A 243 -7.76 -8.31 -2.34
CA ALA A 243 -8.12 -6.97 -2.80
C ALA A 243 -9.31 -6.37 -2.06
N TYR A 244 -9.38 -5.03 -2.09
CA TYR A 244 -10.51 -4.21 -1.73
C TYR A 244 -10.97 -3.36 -2.90
N LEU A 245 -12.28 -3.23 -3.08
CA LEU A 245 -12.95 -2.23 -3.91
C LEU A 245 -13.79 -1.33 -3.03
N ILE A 246 -13.56 -0.03 -3.08
CA ILE A 246 -14.20 0.97 -2.23
C ILE A 246 -14.84 2.01 -3.16
N PRO A 247 -16.17 1.98 -3.36
CA PRO A 247 -16.87 2.96 -4.18
C PRO A 247 -17.10 4.26 -3.42
N ILE A 248 -17.04 5.39 -4.13
CA ILE A 248 -17.35 6.73 -3.60
C ILE A 248 -18.78 7.09 -4.02
N ILE A 249 -19.67 7.28 -3.04
CA ILE A 249 -21.09 7.56 -3.30
C ILE A 249 -21.49 9.01 -3.03
N GLU A 250 -20.74 9.74 -2.21
CA GLU A 250 -20.99 11.15 -1.93
C GLU A 250 -19.68 11.91 -1.68
N VAL A 251 -19.60 13.13 -2.19
CA VAL A 251 -18.48 14.05 -1.97
C VAL A 251 -19.02 15.45 -1.72
N GLU A 252 -18.98 15.89 -0.47
CA GLU A 252 -19.32 17.27 -0.09
C GLU A 252 -18.04 18.12 -0.09
N LYS A 253 -17.92 19.02 -1.05
CA LYS A 253 -16.85 20.04 -1.08
C LYS A 253 -17.32 21.25 -0.29
N GLU A 254 -16.48 21.75 0.63
CA GLU A 254 -16.78 23.03 1.27
C GLU A 254 -16.84 24.14 0.21
N PRO A 255 -17.79 25.11 0.36
CA PRO A 255 -17.87 26.22 -0.57
C PRO A 255 -16.54 26.97 -0.56
N THR A 256 -15.87 27.00 -1.70
CA THR A 256 -14.70 27.85 -1.90
C THR A 256 -15.14 29.30 -1.77
N ASN A 257 -14.62 30.01 -0.77
CA ASN A 257 -14.70 31.48 -0.74
C ASN A 257 -13.88 31.99 -1.92
N ASP A 258 -14.54 32.49 -2.96
CA ASP A 258 -13.96 32.96 -4.23
C ASP A 258 -13.00 34.19 -4.10
N TYR A 259 -12.41 34.41 -2.94
CA TYR A 259 -11.53 35.55 -2.68
C TYR A 259 -10.04 35.27 -2.57
N VAL A 260 -9.58 34.03 -2.90
CA VAL A 260 -8.12 33.76 -2.95
C VAL A 260 -7.76 33.07 -4.25
N SER A 261 -7.15 33.86 -5.12
CA SER A 261 -6.27 33.55 -6.27
C SER A 261 -6.39 32.17 -6.93
N SER A 262 -6.79 32.18 -8.16
CA SER A 262 -6.68 31.18 -9.22
C SER A 262 -5.25 30.67 -9.43
N SER A 263 -4.72 29.80 -8.58
CA SER A 263 -3.46 29.08 -8.86
C SER A 263 -3.14 27.85 -7.98
N THR A 264 -4.09 27.30 -7.22
CA THR A 264 -3.88 25.99 -6.59
C THR A 264 -4.72 24.94 -7.32
N GLY A 265 -4.18 24.47 -8.46
CA GLY A 265 -4.58 23.20 -9.03
C GLY A 265 -4.53 22.12 -7.95
N SER A 266 -5.42 21.13 -8.04
CA SER A 266 -5.46 19.94 -7.18
C SER A 266 -4.08 19.25 -7.17
N MET A 267 -3.16 19.72 -6.32
CA MET A 267 -1.83 19.15 -6.21
C MET A 267 -1.89 17.95 -5.29
N THR A 268 -1.65 16.80 -5.87
CA THR A 268 -1.35 15.57 -5.15
C THR A 268 0.08 15.65 -4.62
N TYR A 269 0.26 15.74 -3.30
CA TYR A 269 1.59 15.79 -2.68
C TYR A 269 2.02 14.38 -2.31
N ARG A 270 3.17 13.95 -2.84
CA ARG A 270 3.84 12.70 -2.46
C ARG A 270 4.90 13.01 -1.40
N ILE A 271 4.87 12.29 -0.27
CA ILE A 271 5.81 12.45 0.84
C ILE A 271 6.34 11.07 1.23
N GLU A 272 7.65 10.98 1.43
CA GLU A 272 8.31 9.80 1.98
C GLU A 272 8.33 9.89 3.51
N VAL A 273 7.63 9.00 4.19
CA VAL A 273 7.48 9.00 5.65
C VAL A 273 8.38 7.93 6.26
N PRO A 274 9.47 8.30 6.94
CA PRO A 274 10.35 7.36 7.62
C PRO A 274 9.71 6.83 8.91
N VAL A 275 10.17 5.66 9.36
CA VAL A 275 9.91 5.20 10.72
C VAL A 275 10.64 6.13 11.69
N ASN A 276 9.94 6.67 12.68
CA ASN A 276 10.52 7.54 13.69
C ASN A 276 11.21 6.69 14.78
N ILE A 277 12.54 6.67 14.80
CA ILE A 277 13.31 6.02 15.86
C ILE A 277 13.47 7.03 16.97
N ALA A 278 12.78 6.84 18.10
CA ALA A 278 13.16 7.51 19.35
C ALA A 278 14.61 7.16 19.64
N SER A 279 15.46 8.17 19.84
CA SER A 279 16.90 8.08 19.99
C SER A 279 17.29 7.30 21.26
N GLU A 280 17.44 5.99 21.14
CA GLU A 280 18.16 5.14 22.09
C GLU A 280 19.24 4.33 21.37
N VAL A 281 20.08 4.98 20.59
CA VAL A 281 21.30 4.36 20.06
C VAL A 281 22.47 5.28 20.38
N SER A 282 23.44 4.72 21.10
CA SER A 282 24.68 5.38 21.52
C SER A 282 25.47 5.90 20.30
N PRO A 283 26.34 6.92 20.50
CA PRO A 283 27.00 7.68 19.43
C PRO A 283 28.01 6.92 18.55
N ASP A 284 28.35 5.67 18.85
CA ASP A 284 29.51 5.01 18.26
C ASP A 284 29.25 4.22 16.93
N ALA A 285 28.05 4.16 16.41
CA ALA A 285 27.71 3.33 15.23
C ALA A 285 27.78 4.07 13.87
N LYS A 286 28.18 5.33 13.81
CA LYS A 286 28.08 6.17 12.59
C LYS A 286 29.18 6.04 11.54
N ALA A 287 30.21 5.21 11.73
CA ALA A 287 31.44 5.33 10.93
C ALA A 287 31.66 4.30 9.79
N THR A 288 30.79 3.30 9.56
CA THR A 288 31.19 2.16 8.71
C THR A 288 30.33 1.89 7.47
N PHE A 289 29.31 2.68 7.16
CA PHE A 289 28.27 2.29 6.21
C PHE A 289 28.41 2.73 4.75
N GLY A 290 29.05 3.85 4.48
CA GLY A 290 29.17 4.39 3.11
C GLY A 290 29.99 3.54 2.14
N SER A 291 30.80 2.58 2.61
CA SER A 291 31.74 1.82 1.78
C SER A 291 31.21 0.48 1.26
N LYS A 292 30.17 -0.09 1.86
CA LYS A 292 29.69 -1.44 1.50
C LYS A 292 28.64 -1.46 0.38
N ILE A 293 27.81 -0.43 0.25
CA ILE A 293 26.87 -0.31 -0.85
C ILE A 293 27.61 -0.14 -2.18
N LEU A 294 28.69 0.65 -2.19
CA LEU A 294 29.55 0.81 -3.39
C LEU A 294 30.23 -0.50 -3.79
N SER A 295 30.54 -1.40 -2.86
CA SER A 295 31.16 -2.69 -3.15
C SER A 295 30.18 -3.74 -3.69
N PHE A 296 28.90 -3.65 -3.33
CA PHE A 296 27.85 -4.54 -3.82
C PHE A 296 27.46 -4.17 -5.26
N VAL A 297 27.28 -2.89 -5.53
CA VAL A 297 27.01 -2.38 -6.88
C VAL A 297 28.18 -2.68 -7.82
N ASN A 298 29.43 -2.51 -7.39
CA ASN A 298 30.62 -2.84 -8.18
C ASN A 298 30.83 -4.35 -8.42
N ARG A 299 30.18 -5.24 -7.66
CA ARG A 299 30.19 -6.70 -7.92
C ARG A 299 29.15 -7.16 -8.93
N LEU A 300 28.13 -6.36 -9.19
CA LEU A 300 27.13 -6.66 -10.22
C LEU A 300 27.53 -6.19 -11.62
N PHE A 301 28.57 -5.35 -11.73
CA PHE A 301 29.04 -4.77 -12.99
C PHE A 301 30.49 -5.13 -13.35
N ASN A 302 31.11 -6.11 -12.68
CA ASN A 302 32.33 -6.82 -13.07
C ASN A 302 32.07 -8.34 -13.07
#